data_8f726997111db52fda41009ab187fd45
#
_entry.id   8f726997111db52fda41009ab187fd45
#
_cell.length_a   1.000
_cell.length_b   1.000
_cell.length_c   1.000
_cell.angle_alpha   90.00
_cell.angle_beta   90.00
_cell.angle_gamma   90.00
#
_symmetry.space_group_name_H-M   'P 1'
#
loop_
_entity.id
_entity.type
_entity.pdbx_description
1 polymer ?
#
loop_
_entity_poly.entity_id
_entity_poly.type
_entity_poly.pdbx_seq_one_letter_code
_entity_poly.pdbx_strand_id
1 'polypeptide(L)'
;MNAQQVADIFVEQRVLQTSQAEDVLQEATLNGKNIEQALIDSGFVDERGFYQVIADALGTDFVDLPHDDIAPEILRLIPGGLARLHRALPIAVSDNTLTVALVDPLDLRAAEDLRFALGKDVHVVVAPFEQVEDRIKRHYGTDSSSMEEILKQLGETGELLSLRGTDQSASAVEAEANATPIIRFVDLILFQAIQDRASDIHFEPFENEFKIRYRVDGALYEMAPPPRHLALPVISRVKVMANMNIAERRLPQDGRIQKNIAGRSVDLRVSTLPTQFGESVVLRVLDRSTVNLDLEALGLPDYIRDYIIEVINRPNGIFIVTGPTGSGKTTTLYSCLRKINTIDSKLLTAEEPVEYDLEGIVQVPVNEAIGLTFARTLRAFLRQDPDRIMVGETRDLETAQISIQASLTGHLVFTTLHTNDAPGAITRLIDMGVEPFLISSTLEAVLGQRLLRSICPQCRDQYQPSDALLSQLGLSRRDIGENNFYYGKGCDACNQTGYKGRKGIYELLKITDPLRELINERAPTVTLKEKAIELGMVTLRQDGLRSIFAGDTTIEEVLKYT
;
A
#
# COMPACT_ATOMS: atom_id res chain seq x y z
N MET A 1 16.56 -13.68 -2.10
CA MET A 1 17.50 -13.97 -3.23
C MET A 1 16.75 -13.91 -4.56
N ASN A 2 17.40 -13.43 -5.61
CA ASN A 2 16.84 -13.43 -6.97
C ASN A 2 16.98 -14.84 -7.57
N ALA A 3 15.88 -15.44 -8.03
CA ALA A 3 15.86 -16.79 -8.59
C ALA A 3 16.81 -16.96 -9.80
N GLN A 4 16.89 -15.95 -10.65
CA GLN A 4 17.79 -15.95 -11.82
C GLN A 4 19.27 -15.99 -11.38
N GLN A 5 19.66 -15.18 -10.39
CA GLN A 5 21.04 -15.17 -9.89
C GLN A 5 21.44 -16.50 -9.29
N VAL A 6 20.53 -17.16 -8.55
CA VAL A 6 20.80 -18.50 -8.00
C VAL A 6 20.97 -19.52 -9.13
N ALA A 7 20.09 -19.51 -10.12
CA ALA A 7 20.21 -20.43 -11.28
C ALA A 7 21.53 -20.23 -12.03
N ASP A 8 21.94 -18.97 -12.25
CA ASP A 8 23.21 -18.64 -12.91
C ASP A 8 24.42 -19.16 -12.12
N ILE A 9 24.41 -19.02 -10.77
CA ILE A 9 25.44 -19.58 -9.89
C ILE A 9 25.54 -21.11 -10.06
N PHE A 10 24.39 -21.81 -10.09
CA PHE A 10 24.38 -23.26 -10.23
C PHE A 10 24.90 -23.74 -11.60
N VAL A 11 24.71 -22.93 -12.62
CA VAL A 11 25.30 -23.19 -13.96
C VAL A 11 26.81 -22.94 -13.95
N GLU A 12 27.27 -21.82 -13.34
CA GLU A 12 28.69 -21.49 -13.23
C GLU A 12 29.46 -22.52 -12.41
N GLN A 13 28.89 -23.04 -11.36
CA GLN A 13 29.44 -24.12 -10.52
C GLN A 13 29.29 -25.51 -11.14
N ARG A 14 28.75 -25.60 -12.37
CA ARG A 14 28.55 -26.83 -13.14
C ARG A 14 27.66 -27.87 -12.46
N VAL A 15 26.77 -27.46 -11.60
CA VAL A 15 25.77 -28.33 -10.97
C VAL A 15 24.59 -28.53 -11.93
N LEU A 16 24.24 -27.49 -12.70
CA LEU A 16 23.19 -27.51 -13.73
C LEU A 16 23.75 -27.20 -15.12
N GLN A 17 23.06 -27.71 -16.13
CA GLN A 17 23.20 -27.21 -17.51
C GLN A 17 22.25 -26.03 -17.72
N THR A 18 22.55 -25.15 -18.67
CA THR A 18 21.72 -23.95 -18.94
C THR A 18 20.26 -24.29 -19.21
N SER A 19 19.97 -25.36 -19.98
CA SER A 19 18.60 -25.82 -20.22
C SER A 19 17.88 -26.29 -18.98
N GLN A 20 18.59 -26.97 -18.06
CA GLN A 20 18.02 -27.42 -16.78
C GLN A 20 17.72 -26.23 -15.84
N ALA A 21 18.54 -25.20 -15.86
CA ALA A 21 18.31 -23.97 -15.09
C ALA A 21 17.05 -23.24 -15.58
N GLU A 22 16.82 -23.17 -16.90
CA GLU A 22 15.61 -22.61 -17.49
C GLU A 22 14.35 -23.41 -17.09
N ASP A 23 14.43 -24.74 -17.11
CA ASP A 23 13.33 -25.62 -16.72
C ASP A 23 12.95 -25.43 -15.23
N VAL A 24 13.94 -25.36 -14.33
CA VAL A 24 13.73 -25.14 -12.89
C VAL A 24 13.16 -23.75 -12.62
N LEU A 25 13.62 -22.71 -13.30
CA LEU A 25 13.07 -21.36 -13.19
C LEU A 25 11.62 -21.30 -13.64
N GLN A 26 11.30 -21.98 -14.74
CA GLN A 26 9.93 -22.05 -15.23
C GLN A 26 9.02 -22.83 -14.26
N GLU A 27 9.50 -23.95 -13.70
CA GLU A 27 8.77 -24.72 -12.70
C GLU A 27 8.53 -23.90 -11.41
N ALA A 28 9.55 -23.21 -10.91
CA ALA A 28 9.44 -22.34 -9.74
C ALA A 28 8.38 -21.25 -9.95
N THR A 29 8.38 -20.62 -11.15
CA THR A 29 7.42 -19.57 -11.50
C THR A 29 5.99 -20.10 -11.63
N LEU A 30 5.80 -21.24 -12.30
CA LEU A 30 4.47 -21.84 -12.50
C LEU A 30 3.83 -22.34 -11.21
N ASN A 31 4.64 -22.91 -10.30
CA ASN A 31 4.16 -23.50 -9.07
C ASN A 31 4.19 -22.53 -7.85
N GLY A 32 4.68 -21.29 -8.04
CA GLY A 32 4.83 -20.30 -6.96
C GLY A 32 5.81 -20.74 -5.85
N LYS A 33 6.75 -21.64 -6.16
CA LYS A 33 7.79 -22.13 -5.25
C LYS A 33 9.01 -21.21 -5.28
N ASN A 34 9.77 -21.18 -4.19
CA ASN A 34 11.08 -20.55 -4.21
C ASN A 34 12.08 -21.43 -5.01
N ILE A 35 13.16 -20.83 -5.49
CA ILE A 35 14.15 -21.53 -6.34
C ILE A 35 14.87 -22.65 -5.56
N GLU A 36 15.10 -22.49 -4.26
CA GLU A 36 15.68 -23.49 -3.37
C GLU A 36 14.84 -24.76 -3.37
N GLN A 37 13.53 -24.62 -3.10
CA GLN A 37 12.61 -25.74 -3.08
C GLN A 37 12.47 -26.43 -4.45
N ALA A 38 12.48 -25.63 -5.53
CA ALA A 38 12.42 -26.18 -6.88
C ALA A 38 13.66 -27.03 -7.23
N LEU A 39 14.85 -26.59 -6.82
CA LEU A 39 16.10 -27.32 -7.04
C LEU A 39 16.17 -28.62 -6.22
N ILE A 40 15.68 -28.58 -4.97
CA ILE A 40 15.63 -29.76 -4.09
C ILE A 40 14.59 -30.77 -4.59
N ASP A 41 13.38 -30.31 -4.92
CA ASP A 41 12.29 -31.16 -5.44
C ASP A 41 12.65 -31.82 -6.77
N SER A 42 13.41 -31.13 -7.63
CA SER A 42 13.92 -31.68 -8.89
C SER A 42 15.08 -32.67 -8.71
N GLY A 43 15.59 -32.84 -7.49
CA GLY A 43 16.63 -33.80 -7.14
C GLY A 43 18.03 -33.44 -7.65
N PHE A 44 18.27 -32.19 -8.05
CA PHE A 44 19.60 -31.74 -8.46
C PHE A 44 20.56 -31.59 -7.29
N VAL A 45 20.03 -31.17 -6.13
CA VAL A 45 20.79 -31.01 -4.88
C VAL A 45 19.92 -31.39 -3.68
N ASP A 46 20.55 -31.77 -2.57
CA ASP A 46 19.89 -31.79 -1.26
C ASP A 46 20.01 -30.41 -0.59
N GLU A 47 19.34 -30.20 0.51
CA GLU A 47 19.32 -28.93 1.27
C GLU A 47 20.75 -28.44 1.60
N ARG A 48 21.61 -29.33 2.08
CA ARG A 48 23.01 -29.00 2.41
C ARG A 48 23.82 -28.66 1.15
N GLY A 49 23.65 -29.41 0.08
CA GLY A 49 24.31 -29.16 -1.21
C GLY A 49 23.94 -27.83 -1.81
N PHE A 50 22.68 -27.40 -1.65
CA PHE A 50 22.23 -26.08 -2.08
C PHE A 50 23.05 -24.95 -1.44
N TYR A 51 23.17 -24.95 -0.11
CA TYR A 51 23.93 -23.92 0.60
C TYR A 51 25.44 -24.01 0.36
N GLN A 52 25.97 -25.22 0.17
CA GLN A 52 27.39 -25.41 -0.15
C GLN A 52 27.75 -24.80 -1.50
N VAL A 53 26.92 -24.99 -2.55
CA VAL A 53 27.13 -24.41 -3.87
C VAL A 53 27.14 -22.88 -3.82
N ILE A 54 26.27 -22.27 -3.00
CA ILE A 54 26.26 -20.81 -2.81
C ILE A 54 27.51 -20.35 -2.07
N ALA A 55 27.93 -21.07 -1.02
CA ALA A 55 29.13 -20.75 -0.27
C ALA A 55 30.39 -20.82 -1.16
N ASP A 56 30.52 -21.86 -1.97
CA ASP A 56 31.62 -22.03 -2.92
C ASP A 56 31.68 -20.91 -3.96
N ALA A 57 30.51 -20.48 -4.46
CA ALA A 57 30.40 -19.38 -5.41
C ALA A 57 30.80 -18.03 -4.81
N LEU A 58 30.52 -17.81 -3.53
CA LEU A 58 30.90 -16.60 -2.80
C LEU A 58 32.33 -16.64 -2.25
N GLY A 59 33.02 -17.79 -2.35
CA GLY A 59 34.34 -17.99 -1.78
C GLY A 59 34.34 -17.92 -0.24
N THR A 60 33.28 -18.41 0.40
CA THR A 60 33.08 -18.40 1.86
C THR A 60 32.70 -19.81 2.35
N ASP A 61 32.55 -19.96 3.67
CA ASP A 61 32.22 -21.24 4.29
C ASP A 61 30.71 -21.42 4.47
N PHE A 62 30.24 -22.66 4.28
CA PHE A 62 28.95 -23.10 4.78
C PHE A 62 29.08 -23.46 6.25
N VAL A 63 28.19 -22.93 7.09
CA VAL A 63 28.18 -23.14 8.54
C VAL A 63 26.82 -23.70 8.96
N ASP A 64 26.82 -24.90 9.53
CA ASP A 64 25.65 -25.38 10.27
C ASP A 64 25.51 -24.58 11.56
N LEU A 65 24.35 -23.94 11.76
CA LEU A 65 24.14 -23.19 13.00
C LEU A 65 24.11 -24.15 14.19
N PRO A 66 24.92 -23.91 15.25
CA PRO A 66 24.98 -24.79 16.40
C PRO A 66 23.59 -24.89 17.04
N HIS A 67 23.23 -26.08 17.56
CA HIS A 67 21.99 -26.27 18.32
C HIS A 67 21.94 -25.43 19.59
N ASP A 68 23.11 -25.12 20.15
CA ASP A 68 23.26 -24.26 21.33
C ASP A 68 23.06 -22.77 21.01
N ASP A 69 22.62 -22.03 22.02
CA ASP A 69 22.39 -20.58 21.86
C ASP A 69 23.73 -19.85 21.65
N ILE A 70 23.70 -18.87 20.72
CA ILE A 70 24.84 -17.97 20.49
C ILE A 70 25.07 -17.13 21.75
N ALA A 71 26.35 -17.01 22.15
CA ALA A 71 26.70 -16.27 23.36
C ALA A 71 26.13 -14.85 23.35
N PRO A 72 25.48 -14.38 24.41
CA PRO A 72 24.88 -13.05 24.47
C PRO A 72 25.85 -11.91 24.16
N GLU A 73 27.13 -12.11 24.40
CA GLU A 73 28.20 -11.14 24.08
C GLU A 73 28.37 -10.95 22.57
N ILE A 74 28.25 -12.03 21.79
CA ILE A 74 28.33 -12.00 20.33
C ILE A 74 27.07 -11.36 19.75
N LEU A 75 25.88 -11.72 20.26
CA LEU A 75 24.62 -11.13 19.84
C LEU A 75 24.57 -9.61 20.03
N ARG A 76 25.18 -9.09 21.10
CA ARG A 76 25.23 -7.64 21.37
C ARG A 76 26.15 -6.86 20.41
N LEU A 77 26.99 -7.53 19.64
CA LEU A 77 27.87 -6.86 18.66
C LEU A 77 27.10 -6.29 17.49
N ILE A 78 25.97 -6.88 17.13
CA ILE A 78 25.02 -6.30 16.15
C ILE A 78 23.80 -5.80 16.92
N PRO A 79 23.52 -4.49 16.91
CA PRO A 79 22.28 -3.97 17.48
C PRO A 79 21.05 -4.63 16.83
N GLY A 80 20.01 -4.97 17.62
CA GLY A 80 18.85 -5.71 17.16
C GLY A 80 18.14 -5.10 15.94
N GLY A 81 18.10 -3.76 15.84
CA GLY A 81 17.61 -3.06 14.67
C GLY A 81 18.42 -3.32 13.39
N LEU A 82 19.75 -3.38 13.49
CA LEU A 82 20.63 -3.71 12.36
C LEU A 82 20.55 -5.19 11.99
N ALA A 83 20.48 -6.07 13.00
CA ALA A 83 20.33 -7.51 12.79
C ALA A 83 19.06 -7.83 11.99
N ARG A 84 17.95 -7.16 12.30
CA ARG A 84 16.69 -7.32 11.58
C ARG A 84 16.68 -6.59 10.22
N LEU A 85 17.18 -5.36 10.17
CA LEU A 85 17.22 -4.55 8.94
C LEU A 85 17.97 -5.27 7.81
N HIS A 86 19.16 -5.82 8.16
CA HIS A 86 20.01 -6.53 7.20
C HIS A 86 19.79 -8.05 7.24
N ARG A 87 18.83 -8.52 8.03
CA ARG A 87 18.55 -9.95 8.26
C ARG A 87 19.84 -10.72 8.54
N ALA A 88 20.63 -10.23 9.51
CA ALA A 88 21.99 -10.62 9.80
C ALA A 88 22.08 -11.21 11.21
N LEU A 89 22.67 -12.40 11.33
CA LEU A 89 22.89 -13.08 12.60
C LEU A 89 24.41 -13.15 12.87
N PRO A 90 24.94 -12.53 13.92
CA PRO A 90 26.34 -12.72 14.30
C PRO A 90 26.53 -14.12 14.86
N ILE A 91 27.57 -14.81 14.41
CA ILE A 91 27.88 -16.19 14.82
C ILE A 91 29.12 -16.23 15.68
N ALA A 92 30.18 -15.53 15.30
CA ALA A 92 31.46 -15.54 15.98
C ALA A 92 32.18 -14.19 15.82
N VAL A 93 33.13 -13.94 16.71
CA VAL A 93 34.05 -12.81 16.58
C VAL A 93 35.46 -13.31 16.78
N SER A 94 36.38 -12.92 15.92
CA SER A 94 37.81 -13.19 16.03
C SER A 94 38.58 -11.92 15.75
N ASP A 95 39.38 -11.47 16.72
CA ASP A 95 40.10 -10.20 16.68
C ASP A 95 39.17 -9.00 16.33
N ASN A 96 39.31 -8.45 15.15
CA ASN A 96 38.48 -7.34 14.67
C ASN A 96 37.43 -7.77 13.62
N THR A 97 37.34 -9.06 13.30
CA THR A 97 36.43 -9.61 12.27
C THR A 97 35.21 -10.24 12.92
N LEU A 98 34.03 -9.82 12.54
CA LEU A 98 32.74 -10.37 12.94
C LEU A 98 32.23 -11.33 11.86
N THR A 99 32.03 -12.58 12.21
CA THR A 99 31.42 -13.57 11.32
C THR A 99 29.90 -13.49 11.42
N VAL A 100 29.24 -13.30 10.28
CA VAL A 100 27.79 -13.04 10.19
C VAL A 100 27.14 -13.94 9.16
N ALA A 101 26.06 -14.61 9.53
CA ALA A 101 25.18 -15.27 8.58
C ALA A 101 24.09 -14.31 8.13
N LEU A 102 23.92 -14.16 6.82
CA LEU A 102 22.84 -13.38 6.21
C LEU A 102 21.76 -14.31 5.68
N VAL A 103 20.49 -13.91 5.78
CA VAL A 103 19.37 -14.61 5.11
C VAL A 103 19.48 -14.52 3.59
N ASP A 104 20.06 -13.44 3.07
CA ASP A 104 20.46 -13.31 1.66
C ASP A 104 21.97 -13.04 1.56
N PRO A 105 22.82 -14.07 1.47
CA PRO A 105 24.26 -13.89 1.41
C PRO A 105 24.75 -13.26 0.10
N LEU A 106 23.91 -13.18 -0.93
CA LEU A 106 24.20 -12.50 -2.20
C LEU A 106 24.01 -10.97 -2.12
N ASP A 107 23.43 -10.47 -1.04
CA ASP A 107 23.29 -9.02 -0.81
C ASP A 107 24.60 -8.42 -0.26
N LEU A 108 25.49 -8.05 -1.18
CA LEU A 108 26.76 -7.42 -0.84
C LEU A 108 26.61 -6.08 -0.11
N ARG A 109 25.47 -5.37 -0.30
CA ARG A 109 25.22 -4.08 0.37
C ARG A 109 24.99 -4.29 1.86
N ALA A 110 24.29 -5.34 2.26
CA ALA A 110 24.08 -5.66 3.67
C ALA A 110 25.41 -5.85 4.41
N ALA A 111 26.37 -6.51 3.78
CA ALA A 111 27.71 -6.70 4.37
C ALA A 111 28.50 -5.39 4.47
N GLU A 112 28.44 -4.51 3.46
CA GLU A 112 29.09 -3.19 3.48
C GLU A 112 28.46 -2.25 4.51
N ASP A 113 27.14 -2.21 4.59
CA ASP A 113 26.40 -1.41 5.57
C ASP A 113 26.71 -1.85 7.00
N LEU A 114 26.83 -3.17 7.24
CA LEU A 114 27.24 -3.70 8.54
C LEU A 114 28.68 -3.33 8.88
N ARG A 115 29.63 -3.41 7.94
CA ARG A 115 31.02 -2.97 8.13
C ARG A 115 31.09 -1.50 8.54
N PHE A 116 30.36 -0.67 7.79
CA PHE A 116 30.32 0.76 8.05
C PHE A 116 29.69 1.10 9.42
N ALA A 117 28.57 0.45 9.73
CA ALA A 117 27.82 0.71 10.96
C ALA A 117 28.53 0.23 12.22
N LEU A 118 29.27 -0.88 12.13
CA LEU A 118 29.94 -1.51 13.29
C LEU A 118 31.40 -1.08 13.44
N GLY A 119 32.01 -0.49 12.41
CA GLY A 119 33.44 -0.17 12.39
C GLY A 119 34.34 -1.40 12.52
N LYS A 120 33.88 -2.57 12.11
CA LYS A 120 34.57 -3.87 12.17
C LYS A 120 34.59 -4.51 10.79
N ASP A 121 35.56 -5.39 10.57
CA ASP A 121 35.52 -6.24 9.40
C ASP A 121 34.37 -7.27 9.54
N VAL A 122 33.61 -7.47 8.48
CA VAL A 122 32.49 -8.42 8.43
C VAL A 122 32.82 -9.54 7.45
N HIS A 123 32.86 -10.76 7.97
CA HIS A 123 32.99 -11.98 7.16
C HIS A 123 31.62 -12.64 7.07
N VAL A 124 31.07 -12.69 5.85
CA VAL A 124 29.77 -13.30 5.59
C VAL A 124 29.96 -14.80 5.39
N VAL A 125 29.14 -15.61 6.06
CA VAL A 125 29.07 -17.06 5.87
C VAL A 125 27.66 -17.46 5.46
N VAL A 126 27.54 -18.62 4.81
CA VAL A 126 26.26 -19.16 4.37
C VAL A 126 25.76 -20.15 5.42
N ALA A 127 24.49 -20.01 5.80
CA ALA A 127 23.80 -20.93 6.70
C ALA A 127 22.35 -21.14 6.23
N PRO A 128 21.64 -22.17 6.68
CA PRO A 128 20.24 -22.39 6.30
C PRO A 128 19.38 -21.18 6.63
N PHE A 129 18.74 -20.61 5.61
CA PHE A 129 18.10 -19.28 5.67
C PHE A 129 16.96 -19.23 6.68
N GLU A 130 16.13 -20.26 6.74
CA GLU A 130 15.04 -20.36 7.72
C GLU A 130 15.57 -20.39 9.16
N GLN A 131 16.68 -21.10 9.38
CA GLN A 131 17.31 -21.16 10.70
C GLN A 131 17.90 -19.81 11.12
N VAL A 132 18.53 -19.08 10.18
CA VAL A 132 19.04 -17.71 10.43
C VAL A 132 17.89 -16.78 10.81
N GLU A 133 16.78 -16.81 10.05
CA GLU A 133 15.63 -15.96 10.29
C GLU A 133 14.94 -16.26 11.63
N ASP A 134 14.74 -17.54 11.97
CA ASP A 134 14.13 -17.94 13.22
C ASP A 134 14.99 -17.54 14.42
N ARG A 135 16.32 -17.62 14.31
CA ARG A 135 17.23 -17.18 15.38
C ARG A 135 17.26 -15.67 15.52
N ILE A 136 17.20 -14.92 14.41
CA ILE A 136 17.07 -13.46 14.49
C ILE A 136 15.79 -13.09 15.25
N LYS A 137 14.65 -13.73 14.95
CA LYS A 137 13.39 -13.53 15.67
C LYS A 137 13.51 -13.91 17.16
N ARG A 138 14.16 -15.04 17.45
CA ARG A 138 14.30 -15.55 18.82
C ARG A 138 15.24 -14.70 19.70
N HIS A 139 16.36 -14.25 19.16
CA HIS A 139 17.40 -13.54 19.94
C HIS A 139 17.20 -12.03 19.99
N TYR A 140 16.66 -11.44 18.92
CA TYR A 140 16.48 -10.00 18.82
C TYR A 140 15.00 -9.56 18.96
N GLY A 141 14.09 -10.50 19.20
CA GLY A 141 12.67 -10.23 19.45
C GLY A 141 11.92 -9.69 18.24
N THR A 142 10.65 -9.41 18.45
CA THR A 142 9.80 -8.66 17.51
C THR A 142 10.01 -7.17 17.73
N ASP A 143 9.70 -6.34 16.71
CA ASP A 143 10.07 -4.90 16.54
C ASP A 143 9.90 -3.95 17.73
N SER A 144 9.10 -4.28 18.76
CA SER A 144 8.86 -3.40 19.91
C SER A 144 10.11 -3.17 20.80
N SER A 145 10.94 -4.20 20.99
CA SER A 145 12.14 -4.09 21.85
C SER A 145 13.25 -3.21 21.26
N SER A 146 13.36 -3.12 19.92
CA SER A 146 14.36 -2.28 19.26
C SER A 146 13.98 -0.80 19.24
N MET A 147 12.70 -0.49 19.20
CA MET A 147 12.22 0.89 19.30
C MET A 147 12.55 1.47 20.69
N GLU A 148 12.32 0.71 21.76
CA GLU A 148 12.66 1.12 23.12
C GLU A 148 14.17 1.32 23.33
N GLU A 149 15.02 0.45 22.76
CA GLU A 149 16.47 0.59 22.83
C GLU A 149 16.97 1.86 22.08
N ILE A 150 16.46 2.13 20.89
CA ILE A 150 16.80 3.32 20.12
C ILE A 150 16.30 4.58 20.83
N LEU A 151 15.07 4.58 21.35
CA LEU A 151 14.52 5.68 22.12
C LEU A 151 15.32 5.96 23.40
N LYS A 152 15.83 4.92 24.07
CA LYS A 152 16.72 5.04 25.23
C LYS A 152 18.06 5.67 24.86
N GLN A 153 18.70 5.23 23.78
CA GLN A 153 19.93 5.83 23.26
C GLN A 153 19.75 7.29 22.86
N LEU A 154 18.59 7.62 22.23
CA LEU A 154 18.25 8.98 21.85
C LEU A 154 17.93 9.86 23.07
N GLY A 155 17.34 9.31 24.13
CA GLY A 155 17.12 9.99 25.41
C GLY A 155 18.43 10.37 26.09
N GLU A 156 19.38 9.45 26.17
CA GLU A 156 20.71 9.69 26.75
C GLU A 156 21.54 10.69 25.92
N THR A 157 21.42 10.65 24.59
CA THR A 157 22.08 11.62 23.68
C THR A 157 21.44 13.00 23.76
N GLY A 158 20.11 13.07 23.95
CA GLY A 158 19.34 14.33 24.06
C GLY A 158 19.65 15.11 25.35
N GLU A 159 19.93 14.43 26.47
CA GLU A 159 20.41 15.09 27.70
C GLU A 159 21.78 15.75 27.51
N LEU A 160 22.69 15.11 26.76
CA LEU A 160 23.99 15.67 26.41
C LEU A 160 23.90 16.87 25.43
N LEU A 161 22.91 16.87 24.51
CA LEU A 161 22.68 17.94 23.55
C LEU A 161 21.96 19.15 24.18
N SER A 162 21.05 18.92 25.11
CA SER A 162 20.39 20.02 25.85
C SER A 162 21.35 20.84 26.71
N LEU A 163 22.49 20.27 27.10
CA LEU A 163 23.57 20.96 27.82
C LEU A 163 24.45 21.85 26.89
N ARG A 164 24.34 21.75 25.57
CA ARG A 164 25.14 22.52 24.60
C ARG A 164 24.51 23.81 24.10
N GLY A 165 23.37 24.23 24.61
CA GLY A 165 22.70 25.47 24.22
C GLY A 165 22.04 25.35 22.83
N THR A 166 20.83 25.86 22.71
CA THR A 166 19.99 25.84 21.48
C THR A 166 20.58 26.76 20.39
N ASP A 167 21.60 26.30 19.70
CA ASP A 167 21.99 26.93 18.44
C ASP A 167 21.07 26.47 17.32
N GLN A 168 20.09 27.31 16.96
CA GLN A 168 19.07 27.03 15.93
C GLN A 168 19.56 27.40 14.51
N SER A 169 20.88 27.49 14.29
CA SER A 169 21.41 27.73 12.95
C SER A 169 21.05 26.56 12.00
N ALA A 170 20.78 26.87 10.74
CA ALA A 170 20.41 25.85 9.74
C ALA A 170 21.48 24.74 9.64
N SER A 171 22.75 25.08 9.80
CA SER A 171 23.87 24.13 9.78
C SER A 171 23.91 23.20 10.98
N ALA A 172 23.53 23.69 12.17
CA ALA A 172 23.45 22.84 13.37
C ALA A 172 22.28 21.84 13.28
N VAL A 173 21.13 22.29 12.79
CA VAL A 173 19.95 21.44 12.57
C VAL A 173 20.20 20.39 11.49
N GLU A 174 20.91 20.73 10.42
CA GLU A 174 21.30 19.78 9.37
C GLU A 174 22.29 18.74 9.90
N ALA A 175 23.25 19.13 10.72
CA ALA A 175 24.19 18.23 11.36
C ALA A 175 23.47 17.25 12.30
N GLU A 176 22.48 17.73 13.06
CA GLU A 176 21.67 16.92 13.97
C GLU A 176 20.75 15.96 13.18
N ALA A 177 20.12 16.42 12.11
CA ALA A 177 19.31 15.59 11.20
C ALA A 177 20.11 14.46 10.53
N ASN A 178 21.40 14.66 10.34
CA ASN A 178 22.33 13.67 9.78
C ASN A 178 23.07 12.85 10.85
N ALA A 179 22.72 13.03 12.13
CA ALA A 179 23.27 12.18 13.19
C ALA A 179 22.82 10.72 13.03
N THR A 180 23.73 9.79 13.18
CA THR A 180 23.46 8.34 12.99
C THR A 180 22.22 7.83 13.75
N PRO A 181 21.96 8.22 15.02
CA PRO A 181 20.77 7.78 15.74
C PRO A 181 19.46 8.26 15.10
N ILE A 182 19.40 9.49 14.58
CA ILE A 182 18.22 10.06 13.91
C ILE A 182 17.95 9.34 12.59
N ILE A 183 19.00 9.06 11.81
CA ILE A 183 18.89 8.30 10.57
C ILE A 183 18.30 6.93 10.85
N ARG A 184 18.86 6.20 11.82
CA ARG A 184 18.37 4.87 12.21
C ARG A 184 16.92 4.89 12.69
N PHE A 185 16.57 5.89 13.47
CA PHE A 185 15.21 6.05 13.98
C PHE A 185 14.19 6.27 12.85
N VAL A 186 14.48 7.18 11.91
CA VAL A 186 13.60 7.40 10.74
C VAL A 186 13.53 6.15 9.88
N ASP A 187 14.64 5.47 9.62
CA ASP A 187 14.67 4.25 8.82
C ASP A 187 13.86 3.12 9.46
N LEU A 188 13.91 2.98 10.78
CA LEU A 188 13.10 2.01 11.52
C LEU A 188 11.61 2.33 11.43
N ILE A 189 11.22 3.61 11.56
CA ILE A 189 9.81 4.04 11.39
C ILE A 189 9.31 3.69 9.98
N LEU A 190 10.09 3.99 8.95
CA LEU A 190 9.73 3.68 7.57
C LEU A 190 9.63 2.17 7.34
N PHE A 191 10.58 1.41 7.87
CA PHE A 191 10.58 -0.05 7.80
C PHE A 191 9.33 -0.64 8.45
N GLN A 192 9.03 -0.24 9.69
CA GLN A 192 7.85 -0.69 10.44
C GLN A 192 6.55 -0.36 9.68
N ALA A 193 6.42 0.88 9.19
CA ALA A 193 5.25 1.31 8.43
C ALA A 193 5.00 0.44 7.18
N ILE A 194 6.08 0.04 6.48
CA ILE A 194 5.98 -0.81 5.30
C ILE A 194 5.62 -2.24 5.67
N GLN A 195 6.18 -2.78 6.75
CA GLN A 195 5.81 -4.10 7.26
C GLN A 195 4.34 -4.15 7.66
N ASP A 196 3.85 -3.12 8.35
CA ASP A 196 2.46 -2.98 8.76
C ASP A 196 1.52 -2.60 7.60
N ARG A 197 2.04 -2.43 6.37
CA ARG A 197 1.30 -1.99 5.18
C ARG A 197 0.56 -0.67 5.40
N ALA A 198 1.21 0.26 6.10
CA ALA A 198 0.66 1.59 6.29
C ALA A 198 0.51 2.33 4.96
N SER A 199 -0.61 3.00 4.77
CA SER A 199 -0.83 3.90 3.63
C SER A 199 -0.20 5.28 3.84
N ASP A 200 -0.17 5.75 5.11
CA ASP A 200 0.39 7.06 5.45
C ASP A 200 1.12 6.99 6.80
N ILE A 201 2.18 7.78 6.93
CA ILE A 201 2.96 7.97 8.16
C ILE A 201 2.83 9.44 8.54
N HIS A 202 2.42 9.70 9.76
CA HIS A 202 2.20 11.05 10.28
C HIS A 202 3.22 11.35 11.37
N PHE A 203 3.93 12.47 11.25
CA PHE A 203 4.80 13.04 12.26
C PHE A 203 4.18 14.36 12.74
N GLU A 204 3.74 14.41 13.99
CA GLU A 204 2.90 15.48 14.50
C GLU A 204 3.43 16.03 15.82
N PRO A 205 4.09 17.21 15.80
CA PRO A 205 4.49 17.88 17.02
C PRO A 205 3.29 18.57 17.70
N PHE A 206 3.14 18.34 19.00
CA PHE A 206 2.20 19.00 19.88
C PHE A 206 2.95 19.79 20.98
N GLU A 207 2.21 20.48 21.86
CA GLU A 207 2.81 21.31 22.91
C GLU A 207 3.75 20.52 23.82
N ASN A 208 3.35 19.34 24.26
CA ASN A 208 4.10 18.54 25.24
C ASN A 208 4.56 17.19 24.72
N GLU A 209 4.17 16.81 23.51
CA GLU A 209 4.44 15.49 22.94
C GLU A 209 4.76 15.56 21.44
N PHE A 210 5.43 14.54 20.95
CA PHE A 210 5.64 14.31 19.52
C PHE A 210 5.02 12.98 19.17
N LYS A 211 3.97 13.00 18.31
CA LYS A 211 3.25 11.79 17.93
C LYS A 211 3.71 11.29 16.57
N ILE A 212 3.89 9.98 16.48
CA ILE A 212 4.06 9.27 15.22
C ILE A 212 2.89 8.31 15.09
N ARG A 213 2.15 8.44 13.98
CA ARG A 213 0.97 7.62 13.73
C ARG A 213 1.03 6.97 12.35
N TYR A 214 0.64 5.72 12.26
CA TYR A 214 0.47 5.00 11.01
C TYR A 214 -1.00 4.91 10.65
N ARG A 215 -1.32 5.10 9.37
CA ARG A 215 -2.63 4.77 8.84
C ARG A 215 -2.56 3.37 8.22
N VAL A 216 -3.16 2.40 8.87
CA VAL A 216 -3.25 1.01 8.39
C VAL A 216 -4.71 0.69 8.16
N ASP A 217 -5.04 0.16 6.98
CA ASP A 217 -6.41 -0.17 6.58
C ASP A 217 -7.43 0.97 6.81
N GLY A 218 -6.98 2.23 6.64
CA GLY A 218 -7.80 3.44 6.78
C GLY A 218 -7.90 4.00 8.20
N ALA A 219 -7.47 3.28 9.25
CA ALA A 219 -7.46 3.74 10.63
C ALA A 219 -6.06 4.25 11.04
N LEU A 220 -6.02 5.26 11.91
CA LEU A 220 -4.76 5.76 12.50
C LEU A 220 -4.45 5.02 13.79
N TYR A 221 -3.21 4.56 13.90
CA TYR A 221 -2.64 3.92 15.09
C TYR A 221 -1.44 4.72 15.56
N GLU A 222 -1.38 5.01 16.84
CA GLU A 222 -0.27 5.71 17.47
C GLU A 222 0.83 4.72 17.84
N MET A 223 2.06 5.08 17.52
CA MET A 223 3.24 4.38 18.01
C MET A 223 3.62 4.88 19.41
N ALA A 224 4.52 4.14 20.10
CA ALA A 224 5.10 4.63 21.35
C ALA A 224 5.70 6.03 21.11
N PRO A 225 5.25 7.08 21.83
CA PRO A 225 5.62 8.46 21.55
C PRO A 225 7.12 8.65 21.82
N PRO A 226 7.89 9.15 20.83
CA PRO A 226 9.28 9.51 21.05
C PRO A 226 9.40 10.78 21.88
N PRO A 227 10.54 11.02 22.53
CA PRO A 227 10.79 12.27 23.25
C PRO A 227 10.56 13.50 22.36
N ARG A 228 9.89 14.53 22.89
CA ARG A 228 9.49 15.72 22.13
C ARG A 228 10.65 16.44 21.44
N HIS A 229 11.84 16.48 22.06
CA HIS A 229 13.02 17.15 21.49
C HIS A 229 13.47 16.53 20.15
N LEU A 230 13.07 15.30 19.84
CA LEU A 230 13.38 14.63 18.57
C LEU A 230 12.51 15.11 17.40
N ALA A 231 11.45 15.88 17.65
CA ALA A 231 10.55 16.32 16.58
C ALA A 231 11.30 17.10 15.48
N LEU A 232 12.10 18.09 15.87
CA LEU A 232 12.83 18.92 14.90
C LEU A 232 13.88 18.14 14.11
N PRO A 233 14.79 17.36 14.73
CA PRO A 233 15.75 16.54 13.99
C PRO A 233 15.11 15.51 13.05
N VAL A 234 14.07 14.83 13.50
CA VAL A 234 13.36 13.81 12.71
C VAL A 234 12.67 14.45 11.49
N ILE A 235 11.95 15.55 11.70
CA ILE A 235 11.27 16.28 10.61
C ILE A 235 12.31 16.83 9.62
N SER A 236 13.41 17.40 10.11
CA SER A 236 14.50 17.88 9.27
C SER A 236 15.13 16.76 8.45
N ARG A 237 15.31 15.57 9.04
CA ARG A 237 15.79 14.38 8.32
C ARG A 237 14.85 13.97 7.20
N VAL A 238 13.53 13.94 7.45
CA VAL A 238 12.54 13.64 6.41
C VAL A 238 12.59 14.67 5.29
N LYS A 239 12.73 15.98 5.61
CA LYS A 239 12.90 17.05 4.60
C LYS A 239 14.16 16.86 3.76
N VAL A 240 15.31 16.51 4.38
CA VAL A 240 16.55 16.18 3.65
C VAL A 240 16.32 15.03 2.67
N MET A 241 15.71 13.94 3.12
CA MET A 241 15.43 12.77 2.29
C MET A 241 14.48 13.09 1.13
N ALA A 242 13.58 14.07 1.31
CA ALA A 242 12.61 14.50 0.30
C ALA A 242 13.09 15.65 -0.59
N ASN A 243 14.37 16.07 -0.46
CA ASN A 243 14.98 17.23 -1.16
C ASN A 243 14.22 18.55 -0.92
N MET A 244 13.69 18.75 0.29
CA MET A 244 13.01 19.97 0.72
C MET A 244 13.95 20.95 1.39
N ASN A 245 13.56 22.23 1.45
CA ASN A 245 14.30 23.27 2.14
C ASN A 245 14.13 23.17 3.67
N ILE A 246 15.20 22.80 4.39
CA ILE A 246 15.19 22.65 5.85
C ILE A 246 15.08 24.00 6.56
N ALA A 247 15.63 25.06 5.96
CA ALA A 247 15.63 26.40 6.56
C ALA A 247 14.25 27.07 6.50
N GLU A 248 13.41 26.73 5.51
CA GLU A 248 12.05 27.25 5.40
C GLU A 248 11.08 26.36 6.20
N ARG A 249 10.44 26.92 7.23
CA ARG A 249 9.52 26.22 8.14
C ARG A 249 8.17 26.92 8.28
N ARG A 250 7.95 27.99 7.53
CA ARG A 250 6.76 28.85 7.60
C ARG A 250 5.79 28.60 6.45
N LEU A 251 6.25 27.89 5.41
CA LEU A 251 5.47 27.58 4.23
C LEU A 251 5.33 26.07 4.05
N PRO A 252 4.17 25.58 3.56
CA PRO A 252 4.02 24.19 3.16
C PRO A 252 5.02 23.83 2.07
N GLN A 253 5.51 22.59 2.09
CA GLN A 253 6.40 22.05 1.05
C GLN A 253 5.96 20.64 0.72
N ASP A 254 6.12 20.27 -0.54
CA ASP A 254 5.90 18.92 -1.04
C ASP A 254 7.21 18.36 -1.63
N GLY A 255 7.43 17.07 -1.44
CA GLY A 255 8.63 16.38 -1.91
C GLY A 255 8.38 14.89 -2.10
N ARG A 256 9.45 14.18 -2.48
CA ARG A 256 9.37 12.75 -2.79
C ARG A 256 10.63 12.05 -2.31
N ILE A 257 10.44 10.86 -1.72
CA ILE A 257 11.53 9.98 -1.32
C ILE A 257 11.38 8.68 -2.10
N GLN A 258 12.44 8.26 -2.79
CA GLN A 258 12.54 6.94 -3.39
C GLN A 258 13.60 6.15 -2.63
N LYS A 259 13.22 5.06 -2.03
CA LYS A 259 14.14 4.24 -1.22
C LYS A 259 13.82 2.76 -1.35
N ASN A 260 14.86 1.93 -1.36
CA ASN A 260 14.68 0.50 -1.20
C ASN A 260 14.60 0.19 0.30
N ILE A 261 13.48 -0.36 0.74
CA ILE A 261 13.22 -0.70 2.15
C ILE A 261 12.75 -2.16 2.20
N ALA A 262 13.44 -2.98 2.98
CA ALA A 262 13.15 -4.41 3.08
C ALA A 262 13.16 -5.16 1.72
N GLY A 263 14.03 -4.76 0.80
CA GLY A 263 14.12 -5.35 -0.55
C GLY A 263 13.03 -4.87 -1.51
N ARG A 264 12.16 -3.92 -1.10
CA ARG A 264 11.10 -3.33 -1.92
C ARG A 264 11.46 -1.91 -2.32
N SER A 265 11.29 -1.57 -3.58
CA SER A 265 11.40 -0.17 -4.03
C SER A 265 10.12 0.57 -3.65
N VAL A 266 10.21 1.47 -2.69
CA VAL A 266 9.09 2.25 -2.16
C VAL A 266 9.24 3.70 -2.56
N ASP A 267 8.14 4.29 -2.99
CA ASP A 267 8.00 5.69 -3.32
C ASP A 267 7.14 6.37 -2.25
N LEU A 268 7.68 7.41 -1.61
CA LEU A 268 6.97 8.15 -0.57
C LEU A 268 6.74 9.58 -1.04
N ARG A 269 5.48 10.00 -1.09
CA ARG A 269 5.12 11.41 -1.27
C ARG A 269 5.07 12.07 0.09
N VAL A 270 5.82 13.16 0.25
CA VAL A 270 5.99 13.86 1.52
C VAL A 270 5.37 15.23 1.43
N SER A 271 4.52 15.58 2.38
CA SER A 271 3.96 16.93 2.52
C SER A 271 4.22 17.46 3.91
N THR A 272 4.70 18.71 4.00
CA THR A 272 4.92 19.40 5.27
C THR A 272 3.98 20.58 5.43
N LEU A 273 3.46 20.75 6.63
CA LEU A 273 2.54 21.83 6.96
C LEU A 273 3.01 22.54 8.25
N PRO A 274 3.27 23.86 8.23
CA PRO A 274 3.58 24.64 9.43
C PRO A 274 2.43 24.59 10.43
N THR A 275 2.73 24.28 11.69
CA THR A 275 1.77 24.32 12.80
C THR A 275 2.30 25.16 13.95
N GLN A 276 1.49 25.40 14.98
CA GLN A 276 1.86 26.20 16.16
C GLN A 276 3.08 25.61 16.90
N PHE A 277 3.24 24.28 16.89
CA PHE A 277 4.28 23.59 17.68
C PHE A 277 5.42 23.01 16.83
N GLY A 278 5.47 23.33 15.55
CA GLY A 278 6.44 22.85 14.56
C GLY A 278 5.77 22.44 13.26
N GLU A 279 6.53 21.82 12.35
CA GLU A 279 5.97 21.34 11.10
C GLU A 279 5.31 19.96 11.30
N SER A 280 4.05 19.79 10.89
CA SER A 280 3.46 18.47 10.72
C SER A 280 3.90 17.89 9.38
N VAL A 281 4.25 16.62 9.35
CA VAL A 281 4.70 15.94 8.13
C VAL A 281 3.89 14.68 7.90
N VAL A 282 3.44 14.49 6.67
CA VAL A 282 2.74 13.28 6.24
C VAL A 282 3.49 12.65 5.08
N LEU A 283 3.81 11.37 5.20
CA LEU A 283 4.39 10.56 4.12
C LEU A 283 3.34 9.58 3.64
N ARG A 284 2.91 9.70 2.38
CA ARG A 284 2.08 8.69 1.73
C ARG A 284 2.94 7.60 1.12
N VAL A 285 2.69 6.37 1.50
CA VAL A 285 3.44 5.20 1.03
C VAL A 285 2.81 4.67 -0.27
N LEU A 286 3.59 4.64 -1.34
CA LEU A 286 3.23 4.09 -2.62
C LEU A 286 4.03 2.81 -2.84
N ASP A 287 3.51 1.68 -2.36
CA ASP A 287 4.12 0.36 -2.58
C ASP A 287 3.54 -0.25 -3.86
N ARG A 288 4.36 -0.27 -4.92
CA ARG A 288 3.97 -0.78 -6.25
C ARG A 288 3.86 -2.30 -6.29
N SER A 289 4.45 -3.02 -5.33
CA SER A 289 4.58 -4.48 -5.37
C SER A 289 3.35 -5.24 -4.84
N THR A 290 2.44 -4.56 -4.13
CA THR A 290 1.37 -5.22 -3.37
C THR A 290 -0.03 -5.09 -3.99
N VAL A 291 -0.18 -4.34 -5.08
CA VAL A 291 -1.51 -4.08 -5.67
C VAL A 291 -1.87 -5.15 -6.69
N ASN A 292 -2.85 -5.98 -6.33
CA ASN A 292 -3.48 -6.88 -7.30
C ASN A 292 -4.55 -6.10 -8.09
N LEU A 293 -4.31 -5.94 -9.40
CA LEU A 293 -5.20 -5.23 -10.33
C LEU A 293 -6.11 -6.18 -11.11
N ASP A 294 -6.35 -7.39 -10.62
CA ASP A 294 -7.31 -8.30 -11.23
C ASP A 294 -8.73 -7.97 -10.80
N LEU A 295 -9.63 -7.84 -11.76
CA LEU A 295 -11.04 -7.50 -11.50
C LEU A 295 -11.71 -8.57 -10.61
N GLU A 296 -11.31 -9.81 -10.75
CA GLU A 296 -11.76 -10.95 -9.96
C GLU A 296 -11.33 -10.87 -8.50
N ALA A 297 -10.19 -10.23 -8.22
CA ALA A 297 -9.64 -10.08 -6.87
C ALA A 297 -10.27 -8.92 -6.06
N LEU A 298 -11.07 -8.05 -6.69
CA LEU A 298 -11.72 -6.92 -6.00
C LEU A 298 -12.83 -7.36 -5.04
N GLY A 299 -13.27 -8.63 -5.10
CA GLY A 299 -14.36 -9.14 -4.27
C GLY A 299 -15.75 -8.60 -4.64
N LEU A 300 -15.91 -8.19 -5.90
CA LEU A 300 -17.18 -7.79 -6.47
C LEU A 300 -18.20 -8.94 -6.43
N PRO A 301 -19.47 -8.70 -6.09
CA PRO A 301 -20.54 -9.66 -6.36
C PRO A 301 -20.58 -10.04 -7.85
N ASP A 302 -20.88 -11.31 -8.15
CA ASP A 302 -20.84 -11.83 -9.53
C ASP A 302 -21.68 -11.00 -10.50
N TYR A 303 -22.92 -10.61 -10.10
CA TYR A 303 -23.81 -9.81 -10.94
C TYR A 303 -23.28 -8.40 -11.23
N ILE A 304 -22.44 -7.83 -10.35
CA ILE A 304 -21.75 -6.54 -10.57
C ILE A 304 -20.56 -6.75 -11.50
N ARG A 305 -19.74 -7.76 -11.22
CA ARG A 305 -18.57 -8.09 -12.03
C ARG A 305 -18.97 -8.36 -13.48
N ASP A 306 -19.97 -9.20 -13.69
CA ASP A 306 -20.41 -9.60 -15.03
C ASP A 306 -20.96 -8.40 -15.81
N TYR A 307 -21.70 -7.50 -15.14
CA TYR A 307 -22.17 -6.27 -15.77
C TYR A 307 -21.04 -5.27 -16.07
N ILE A 308 -20.07 -5.15 -15.17
CA ILE A 308 -18.88 -4.31 -15.44
C ILE A 308 -18.14 -4.84 -16.67
N ILE A 309 -17.96 -6.17 -16.79
CA ILE A 309 -17.33 -6.79 -17.97
C ILE A 309 -18.13 -6.47 -19.24
N GLU A 310 -19.45 -6.45 -19.18
CA GLU A 310 -20.28 -6.02 -20.32
C GLU A 310 -20.02 -4.55 -20.68
N VAL A 311 -20.06 -3.65 -19.68
CA VAL A 311 -19.93 -2.20 -19.89
C VAL A 311 -18.54 -1.83 -20.45
N ILE A 312 -17.46 -2.41 -19.90
CA ILE A 312 -16.10 -2.08 -20.35
C ILE A 312 -15.78 -2.56 -21.78
N ASN A 313 -16.58 -3.49 -22.31
CA ASN A 313 -16.48 -3.95 -23.69
C ASN A 313 -17.39 -3.19 -24.67
N ARG A 314 -18.21 -2.24 -24.20
CA ARG A 314 -19.03 -1.40 -25.10
C ARG A 314 -18.15 -0.50 -25.94
N PRO A 315 -18.58 -0.16 -27.16
CA PRO A 315 -17.80 0.71 -28.06
C PRO A 315 -17.70 2.13 -27.53
N ASN A 316 -18.75 2.65 -26.87
CA ASN A 316 -18.84 4.01 -26.36
C ASN A 316 -19.71 4.05 -25.11
N GLY A 317 -19.72 5.17 -24.42
CA GLY A 317 -20.45 5.38 -23.18
C GLY A 317 -19.57 6.03 -22.11
N ILE A 318 -20.16 6.28 -20.95
CA ILE A 318 -19.44 6.74 -19.75
C ILE A 318 -19.70 5.76 -18.62
N PHE A 319 -18.62 5.28 -18.01
CA PHE A 319 -18.67 4.51 -16.78
C PHE A 319 -18.05 5.31 -15.63
N ILE A 320 -18.82 5.53 -14.58
CA ILE A 320 -18.39 6.31 -13.41
C ILE A 320 -18.19 5.41 -12.21
N VAL A 321 -17.05 5.57 -11.53
CA VAL A 321 -16.84 5.00 -10.19
C VAL A 321 -16.87 6.13 -9.18
N THR A 322 -17.76 6.05 -8.18
CA THR A 322 -17.94 7.11 -7.19
C THR A 322 -17.71 6.64 -5.77
N GLY A 323 -17.34 7.57 -4.91
CA GLY A 323 -17.07 7.35 -3.49
C GLY A 323 -16.06 8.35 -2.94
N PRO A 324 -15.86 8.40 -1.61
CA PRO A 324 -14.87 9.29 -1.00
C PRO A 324 -13.44 8.90 -1.36
N THR A 325 -12.50 9.75 -0.95
CA THR A 325 -11.08 9.43 -1.03
C THR A 325 -10.78 8.14 -0.24
N GLY A 326 -9.95 7.27 -0.82
CA GLY A 326 -9.59 6.00 -0.19
C GLY A 326 -10.63 4.89 -0.33
N SER A 327 -11.72 5.07 -1.13
CA SER A 327 -12.70 4.00 -1.39
C SER A 327 -12.27 2.96 -2.43
N GLY A 328 -11.08 3.08 -3.02
CA GLY A 328 -10.53 2.14 -3.99
C GLY A 328 -10.93 2.39 -5.45
N LYS A 329 -11.44 3.59 -5.79
CA LYS A 329 -11.89 3.95 -7.15
C LYS A 329 -10.81 3.71 -8.21
N THR A 330 -9.61 4.20 -7.97
CA THR A 330 -8.47 4.05 -8.88
C THR A 330 -8.14 2.59 -9.12
N THR A 331 -8.11 1.76 -8.07
CA THR A 331 -7.86 0.32 -8.17
C THR A 331 -8.90 -0.35 -9.05
N THR A 332 -10.18 -0.02 -8.87
CA THR A 332 -11.28 -0.57 -9.68
C THR A 332 -11.15 -0.16 -11.15
N LEU A 333 -10.89 1.13 -11.42
CA LEU A 333 -10.69 1.60 -12.81
C LEU A 333 -9.45 0.99 -13.45
N TYR A 334 -8.35 0.88 -12.73
CA TYR A 334 -7.13 0.25 -13.24
C TYR A 334 -7.35 -1.26 -13.54
N SER A 335 -8.13 -1.96 -12.70
CA SER A 335 -8.51 -3.35 -12.96
C SER A 335 -9.38 -3.47 -14.21
N CYS A 336 -10.30 -2.52 -14.44
CA CYS A 336 -11.08 -2.45 -15.67
C CYS A 336 -10.18 -2.20 -16.89
N LEU A 337 -9.29 -1.21 -16.82
CA LEU A 337 -8.37 -0.87 -17.90
C LEU A 337 -7.45 -2.04 -18.23
N ARG A 338 -6.87 -2.70 -17.22
CA ARG A 338 -6.02 -3.87 -17.41
C ARG A 338 -6.76 -5.01 -18.11
N LYS A 339 -8.04 -5.23 -17.79
CA LYS A 339 -8.87 -6.27 -18.39
C LYS A 339 -9.11 -6.07 -19.89
N ILE A 340 -9.20 -4.81 -20.35
CA ILE A 340 -9.44 -4.45 -21.76
C ILE A 340 -8.19 -3.98 -22.49
N ASN A 341 -7.03 -4.02 -21.85
CA ASN A 341 -5.76 -3.62 -22.44
C ASN A 341 -5.24 -4.74 -23.36
N THR A 342 -5.50 -4.60 -24.63
CA THR A 342 -5.09 -5.50 -25.70
C THR A 342 -4.19 -4.76 -26.69
N ILE A 343 -3.39 -5.49 -27.46
CA ILE A 343 -2.42 -4.89 -28.40
C ILE A 343 -3.06 -4.04 -29.50
N ASP A 344 -4.33 -4.28 -29.80
CA ASP A 344 -5.13 -3.62 -30.81
C ASP A 344 -5.99 -2.47 -30.25
N SER A 345 -5.87 -2.16 -28.97
CA SER A 345 -6.64 -1.12 -28.27
C SER A 345 -5.73 -0.03 -27.73
N LYS A 346 -6.01 1.23 -28.07
CA LYS A 346 -5.28 2.38 -27.55
C LYS A 346 -5.99 3.00 -26.34
N LEU A 347 -5.38 2.84 -25.18
CA LEU A 347 -5.88 3.34 -23.90
C LEU A 347 -5.08 4.57 -23.47
N LEU A 348 -5.78 5.67 -23.16
CA LEU A 348 -5.19 6.91 -22.66
C LEU A 348 -5.79 7.28 -21.31
N THR A 349 -4.94 7.71 -20.36
CA THR A 349 -5.41 8.19 -19.05
C THR A 349 -4.88 9.59 -18.74
N ALA A 350 -5.72 10.42 -18.14
CA ALA A 350 -5.35 11.70 -17.55
C ALA A 350 -5.53 11.61 -16.03
N GLU A 351 -4.48 11.83 -15.24
CA GLU A 351 -4.46 11.53 -13.82
C GLU A 351 -3.72 12.61 -12.99
N GLU A 352 -4.14 12.82 -11.75
CA GLU A 352 -3.54 13.80 -10.82
C GLU A 352 -3.31 13.18 -9.43
N PRO A 353 -2.16 12.54 -9.25
CA PRO A 353 -1.18 12.09 -10.23
C PRO A 353 -1.43 10.64 -10.70
N VAL A 354 -0.57 10.12 -11.60
CA VAL A 354 -0.51 8.67 -11.90
C VAL A 354 -0.08 7.92 -10.64
N GLU A 355 -0.89 6.93 -10.21
CA GLU A 355 -0.61 6.16 -9.01
C GLU A 355 0.34 4.98 -9.26
N TYR A 356 0.09 4.22 -10.33
CA TYR A 356 0.91 3.08 -10.76
C TYR A 356 1.09 3.11 -12.27
N ASP A 357 2.26 2.71 -12.74
CA ASP A 357 2.52 2.56 -14.17
C ASP A 357 1.81 1.30 -14.68
N LEU A 358 0.99 1.43 -15.69
CA LEU A 358 0.29 0.33 -16.36
C LEU A 358 0.93 0.10 -17.72
N GLU A 359 1.53 -1.07 -17.91
CA GLU A 359 2.14 -1.44 -19.18
C GLU A 359 1.11 -1.42 -20.32
N GLY A 360 1.48 -0.87 -21.47
CA GLY A 360 0.60 -0.77 -22.64
C GLY A 360 -0.42 0.37 -22.60
N ILE A 361 -0.47 1.19 -21.54
CA ILE A 361 -1.39 2.32 -21.38
C ILE A 361 -0.60 3.62 -21.36
N VAL A 362 -1.05 4.61 -22.14
CA VAL A 362 -0.44 5.95 -22.14
C VAL A 362 -1.05 6.77 -21.00
N GLN A 363 -0.30 6.97 -19.92
CA GLN A 363 -0.76 7.69 -18.74
C GLN A 363 -0.17 9.10 -18.71
N VAL A 364 -1.02 10.12 -18.70
CA VAL A 364 -0.63 11.54 -18.70
C VAL A 364 -0.85 12.13 -17.33
N PRO A 365 0.23 12.54 -16.61
CA PRO A 365 0.10 13.26 -15.37
C PRO A 365 -0.38 14.69 -15.62
N VAL A 366 -1.53 15.06 -15.06
CA VAL A 366 -2.04 16.43 -15.04
C VAL A 366 -1.13 17.31 -14.19
N ASN A 367 -0.89 18.54 -14.61
CA ASN A 367 -0.09 19.52 -13.90
C ASN A 367 -0.65 20.92 -14.12
N GLU A 368 -1.48 21.37 -13.21
CA GLU A 368 -2.17 22.68 -13.29
C GLU A 368 -1.17 23.85 -13.25
N ALA A 369 -0.01 23.71 -12.63
CA ALA A 369 1.00 24.76 -12.53
C ALA A 369 1.54 25.19 -13.91
N ILE A 370 1.55 24.27 -14.89
CA ILE A 370 1.92 24.58 -16.28
C ILE A 370 0.73 24.67 -17.23
N GLY A 371 -0.50 24.66 -16.68
CA GLY A 371 -1.73 24.73 -17.45
C GLY A 371 -2.11 23.42 -18.17
N LEU A 372 -1.52 22.28 -17.81
CA LEU A 372 -1.91 20.95 -18.29
C LEU A 372 -3.05 20.41 -17.41
N THR A 373 -4.27 20.89 -17.66
CA THR A 373 -5.49 20.50 -16.94
C THR A 373 -6.11 19.24 -17.51
N PHE A 374 -7.07 18.62 -16.78
CA PHE A 374 -7.87 17.49 -17.29
C PHE A 374 -8.53 17.83 -18.63
N ALA A 375 -9.24 18.96 -18.70
CA ALA A 375 -9.92 19.39 -19.92
C ALA A 375 -8.97 19.57 -21.11
N ARG A 376 -7.80 20.18 -20.90
CA ARG A 376 -6.79 20.36 -21.95
C ARG A 376 -6.20 19.04 -22.41
N THR A 377 -5.94 18.12 -21.48
CA THR A 377 -5.43 16.78 -21.78
C THR A 377 -6.45 15.98 -22.59
N LEU A 378 -7.73 15.99 -22.19
CA LEU A 378 -8.80 15.30 -22.92
C LEU A 378 -8.97 15.82 -24.35
N ARG A 379 -8.93 17.13 -24.57
CA ARG A 379 -8.95 17.68 -25.94
C ARG A 379 -7.78 17.21 -26.80
N ALA A 380 -6.63 16.98 -26.20
CA ALA A 380 -5.50 16.41 -26.90
C ALA A 380 -5.71 14.92 -27.21
N PHE A 381 -6.32 14.16 -26.29
CA PHE A 381 -6.65 12.74 -26.48
C PHE A 381 -7.52 12.50 -27.72
N LEU A 382 -8.54 13.32 -27.94
CA LEU A 382 -9.44 13.20 -29.10
C LEU A 382 -8.71 13.32 -30.46
N ARG A 383 -7.45 13.76 -30.46
CA ARG A 383 -6.58 13.82 -31.64
C ARG A 383 -5.48 12.77 -31.63
N GLN A 384 -5.51 11.87 -30.68
CA GLN A 384 -4.53 10.80 -30.49
C GLN A 384 -5.08 9.41 -30.85
N ASP A 385 -6.26 9.36 -31.49
CA ASP A 385 -6.91 8.12 -31.90
C ASP A 385 -7.07 7.11 -30.75
N PRO A 386 -7.77 7.49 -29.67
CA PRO A 386 -8.00 6.59 -28.53
C PRO A 386 -9.19 5.67 -28.77
N ASP A 387 -9.14 4.44 -28.28
CA ASP A 387 -10.33 3.57 -28.16
C ASP A 387 -11.01 3.77 -26.80
N ARG A 388 -10.20 3.93 -25.75
CA ARG A 388 -10.66 4.07 -24.36
C ARG A 388 -9.95 5.22 -23.69
N ILE A 389 -10.70 6.00 -22.93
CA ILE A 389 -10.19 7.17 -22.20
C ILE A 389 -10.52 7.02 -20.72
N MET A 390 -9.55 7.23 -19.84
CA MET A 390 -9.80 7.39 -18.41
C MET A 390 -9.46 8.81 -17.98
N VAL A 391 -10.40 9.44 -17.27
CA VAL A 391 -10.25 10.71 -16.58
C VAL A 391 -10.20 10.41 -15.08
N GLY A 392 -9.08 10.65 -14.45
CA GLY A 392 -8.87 10.32 -13.03
C GLY A 392 -10.01 10.81 -12.14
N GLU A 393 -10.46 12.04 -12.40
CA GLU A 393 -11.68 12.59 -11.78
C GLU A 393 -12.30 13.71 -12.62
N THR A 394 -13.62 13.89 -12.51
CA THR A 394 -14.37 14.99 -13.10
C THR A 394 -14.76 15.98 -11.99
N ARG A 395 -14.11 17.17 -11.98
CA ARG A 395 -14.33 18.21 -10.96
C ARG A 395 -15.19 19.38 -11.45
N ASP A 396 -15.21 19.62 -12.75
CA ASP A 396 -15.76 20.83 -13.38
C ASP A 396 -16.58 20.51 -14.63
N LEU A 397 -17.39 21.49 -15.04
CA LEU A 397 -18.26 21.38 -16.20
C LEU A 397 -17.47 21.14 -17.51
N GLU A 398 -16.31 21.80 -17.68
CA GLU A 398 -15.52 21.70 -18.90
C GLU A 398 -15.02 20.27 -19.12
N THR A 399 -14.48 19.66 -18.08
CA THR A 399 -14.02 18.24 -18.10
C THR A 399 -15.20 17.30 -18.36
N ALA A 400 -16.35 17.52 -17.70
CA ALA A 400 -17.56 16.73 -17.92
C ALA A 400 -18.05 16.81 -19.35
N GLN A 401 -18.13 18.01 -19.93
CA GLN A 401 -18.59 18.22 -21.32
C GLN A 401 -17.67 17.54 -22.33
N ILE A 402 -16.35 17.62 -22.16
CA ILE A 402 -15.42 16.98 -23.09
C ILE A 402 -15.51 15.44 -22.97
N SER A 403 -15.69 14.90 -21.76
CA SER A 403 -15.90 13.46 -21.53
C SER A 403 -17.18 12.97 -22.24
N ILE A 404 -18.27 13.75 -22.16
CA ILE A 404 -19.52 13.47 -22.86
C ILE A 404 -19.33 13.55 -24.38
N GLN A 405 -18.64 14.58 -24.87
CA GLN A 405 -18.34 14.72 -26.29
C GLN A 405 -17.52 13.53 -26.80
N ALA A 406 -16.52 13.07 -26.05
CA ALA A 406 -15.76 11.87 -26.36
C ALA A 406 -16.67 10.64 -26.49
N SER A 407 -17.58 10.45 -25.54
CA SER A 407 -18.56 9.35 -25.58
C SER A 407 -19.47 9.43 -26.80
N LEU A 408 -20.00 10.60 -27.12
CA LEU A 408 -20.87 10.81 -28.30
C LEU A 408 -20.13 10.59 -29.63
N THR A 409 -18.81 10.75 -29.64
CA THR A 409 -17.97 10.51 -30.83
C THR A 409 -17.41 9.09 -30.93
N GLY A 410 -17.90 8.16 -30.10
CA GLY A 410 -17.61 6.74 -30.25
C GLY A 410 -16.57 6.18 -29.28
N HIS A 411 -16.23 6.91 -28.20
CA HIS A 411 -15.24 6.45 -27.23
C HIS A 411 -15.89 5.99 -25.91
N LEU A 412 -15.37 4.97 -25.29
CA LEU A 412 -15.72 4.62 -23.93
C LEU A 412 -14.87 5.42 -22.94
N VAL A 413 -15.54 6.15 -22.04
CA VAL A 413 -14.89 7.03 -21.07
C VAL A 413 -15.10 6.49 -19.66
N PHE A 414 -14.01 6.35 -18.93
CA PHE A 414 -14.00 6.03 -17.51
C PHE A 414 -13.70 7.28 -16.70
N THR A 415 -14.44 7.52 -15.63
CA THR A 415 -14.12 8.65 -14.74
C THR A 415 -14.53 8.38 -13.30
N THR A 416 -14.07 9.25 -12.38
CA THR A 416 -14.53 9.23 -10.99
C THR A 416 -15.24 10.50 -10.59
N LEU A 417 -16.13 10.36 -9.62
CA LEU A 417 -16.77 11.44 -8.88
C LEU A 417 -16.64 11.23 -7.38
N HIS A 418 -16.86 12.28 -6.61
CA HIS A 418 -16.91 12.23 -5.16
C HIS A 418 -18.34 12.44 -4.69
N THR A 419 -19.16 11.38 -4.71
CA THR A 419 -20.52 11.36 -4.16
C THR A 419 -20.68 10.22 -3.16
N ASN A 420 -21.70 10.31 -2.32
CA ASN A 420 -21.91 9.34 -1.25
C ASN A 420 -22.51 8.02 -1.75
N ASP A 421 -23.29 8.06 -2.82
CA ASP A 421 -23.94 6.91 -3.45
C ASP A 421 -23.95 7.06 -4.98
N ALA A 422 -24.36 6.03 -5.68
CA ALA A 422 -24.36 6.01 -7.13
C ALA A 422 -25.40 6.96 -7.76
N PRO A 423 -26.66 7.06 -7.26
CA PRO A 423 -27.62 8.05 -7.78
C PRO A 423 -27.17 9.50 -7.63
N GLY A 424 -26.44 9.81 -6.54
CA GLY A 424 -25.87 11.14 -6.30
C GLY A 424 -24.88 11.60 -7.37
N ALA A 425 -24.27 10.69 -8.11
CA ALA A 425 -23.39 11.04 -9.22
C ALA A 425 -24.15 11.75 -10.36
N ILE A 426 -25.37 11.34 -10.65
CA ILE A 426 -26.24 11.96 -11.65
C ILE A 426 -26.55 13.41 -11.23
N THR A 427 -27.03 13.58 -10.00
CA THR A 427 -27.34 14.92 -9.48
C THR A 427 -26.09 15.80 -9.48
N ARG A 428 -24.94 15.26 -9.13
CA ARG A 428 -23.67 16.01 -9.14
C ARG A 428 -23.29 16.51 -10.53
N LEU A 429 -23.50 15.70 -11.58
CA LEU A 429 -23.30 16.15 -12.97
C LEU A 429 -24.27 17.26 -13.37
N ILE A 430 -25.54 17.15 -12.96
CA ILE A 430 -26.55 18.20 -13.20
C ILE A 430 -26.17 19.49 -12.45
N ASP A 431 -25.73 19.40 -11.20
CA ASP A 431 -25.30 20.53 -10.38
C ASP A 431 -24.05 21.23 -10.96
N MET A 432 -23.16 20.48 -11.61
CA MET A 432 -22.03 21.06 -12.35
C MET A 432 -22.47 21.80 -13.62
N GLY A 433 -23.73 21.70 -14.04
CA GLY A 433 -24.28 22.39 -15.20
C GLY A 433 -24.35 21.51 -16.47
N VAL A 434 -24.19 20.19 -16.34
CA VAL A 434 -24.36 19.26 -17.47
C VAL A 434 -25.86 19.12 -17.79
N GLU A 435 -26.21 19.24 -19.07
CA GLU A 435 -27.60 19.08 -19.49
C GLU A 435 -28.08 17.63 -19.33
N PRO A 436 -29.26 17.37 -18.74
CA PRO A 436 -29.76 16.04 -18.43
C PRO A 436 -29.84 15.10 -19.63
N PHE A 437 -30.21 15.59 -20.80
CA PHE A 437 -30.30 14.76 -22.00
C PHE A 437 -28.93 14.24 -22.47
N LEU A 438 -27.85 14.95 -22.16
CA LEU A 438 -26.49 14.50 -22.44
C LEU A 438 -26.08 13.37 -21.46
N ILE A 439 -26.44 13.51 -20.18
CA ILE A 439 -26.20 12.47 -19.17
C ILE A 439 -26.97 11.21 -19.55
N SER A 440 -28.27 11.34 -19.81
CA SER A 440 -29.15 10.20 -20.12
C SER A 440 -28.73 9.45 -21.39
N SER A 441 -28.12 10.14 -22.37
CA SER A 441 -27.69 9.54 -23.63
C SER A 441 -26.30 8.89 -23.59
N THR A 442 -25.43 9.28 -22.64
CA THR A 442 -24.03 8.84 -22.63
C THR A 442 -23.66 7.99 -21.41
N LEU A 443 -24.35 8.20 -20.29
CA LEU A 443 -24.05 7.45 -19.06
C LEU A 443 -24.59 6.02 -19.15
N GLU A 444 -23.72 5.03 -18.93
CA GLU A 444 -24.06 3.61 -18.98
C GLU A 444 -24.26 3.01 -17.60
N ALA A 445 -23.37 3.34 -16.67
CA ALA A 445 -23.46 2.89 -15.30
C ALA A 445 -22.70 3.80 -14.34
N VAL A 446 -23.11 3.74 -13.07
CA VAL A 446 -22.38 4.32 -11.94
C VAL A 446 -22.16 3.23 -10.88
N LEU A 447 -20.91 3.04 -10.48
CA LEU A 447 -20.53 2.15 -9.39
C LEU A 447 -20.18 2.97 -8.14
N GLY A 448 -21.05 2.93 -7.14
CA GLY A 448 -20.75 3.45 -5.80
C GLY A 448 -19.90 2.44 -5.02
N GLN A 449 -18.86 2.92 -4.33
CA GLN A 449 -17.89 2.04 -3.69
C GLN A 449 -17.43 2.57 -2.34
N ARG A 450 -17.27 1.66 -1.36
CA ARG A 450 -16.62 1.89 -0.06
C ARG A 450 -15.67 0.74 0.26
N LEU A 451 -14.65 1.02 1.06
CA LEU A 451 -13.79 -0.01 1.65
C LEU A 451 -14.08 -0.12 3.14
N LEU A 452 -14.36 -1.33 3.58
CA LEU A 452 -14.54 -1.71 4.99
C LEU A 452 -13.32 -2.50 5.45
N ARG A 453 -12.96 -2.41 6.73
CA ARG A 453 -11.93 -3.27 7.30
C ARG A 453 -12.44 -4.70 7.40
N SER A 454 -11.60 -5.66 7.03
CA SER A 454 -11.89 -7.08 7.16
C SER A 454 -11.53 -7.59 8.54
N ILE A 455 -12.36 -8.45 9.10
CA ILE A 455 -12.07 -9.12 10.38
C ILE A 455 -10.80 -9.96 10.22
N CYS A 456 -9.90 -9.88 11.19
CA CYS A 456 -8.67 -10.67 11.19
C CYS A 456 -9.00 -12.17 11.24
N PRO A 457 -8.55 -12.99 10.27
CA PRO A 457 -8.89 -14.41 10.24
C PRO A 457 -8.31 -15.20 11.42
N GLN A 458 -7.21 -14.74 12.03
CA GLN A 458 -6.54 -15.45 13.14
C GLN A 458 -7.24 -15.23 14.48
N CYS A 459 -7.93 -14.10 14.68
CA CYS A 459 -8.61 -13.82 15.95
C CYS A 459 -10.12 -13.62 15.81
N ARG A 460 -10.68 -14.04 14.67
CA ARG A 460 -12.12 -14.01 14.40
C ARG A 460 -12.86 -14.86 15.42
N ASP A 461 -13.91 -14.29 16.03
CA ASP A 461 -14.78 -14.96 16.97
C ASP A 461 -16.23 -14.59 16.72
N GLN A 462 -17.13 -15.44 17.17
CA GLN A 462 -18.56 -15.30 16.97
C GLN A 462 -19.19 -14.58 18.16
N TYR A 463 -20.20 -13.74 17.91
CA TYR A 463 -20.98 -13.09 18.95
C TYR A 463 -22.43 -12.92 18.57
N GLN A 464 -23.27 -12.63 19.56
CA GLN A 464 -24.67 -12.29 19.38
C GLN A 464 -24.85 -10.77 19.51
N PRO A 465 -25.26 -10.06 18.44
CA PRO A 465 -25.49 -8.62 18.51
C PRO A 465 -26.70 -8.28 19.41
N SER A 466 -26.65 -7.11 20.01
CA SER A 466 -27.79 -6.57 20.78
C SER A 466 -28.93 -6.17 19.84
N ASP A 467 -30.17 -6.16 20.36
CA ASP A 467 -31.34 -5.73 19.59
C ASP A 467 -31.23 -4.26 19.15
N ALA A 468 -30.59 -3.42 19.96
CA ALA A 468 -30.28 -2.03 19.63
C ALA A 468 -29.36 -1.92 18.41
N LEU A 469 -28.34 -2.76 18.33
CA LEU A 469 -27.41 -2.77 17.21
C LEU A 469 -28.06 -3.28 15.92
N LEU A 470 -28.90 -4.32 16.03
CA LEU A 470 -29.71 -4.82 14.91
C LEU A 470 -30.68 -3.76 14.39
N SER A 471 -31.35 -3.04 15.28
CA SER A 471 -32.28 -1.96 14.90
C SER A 471 -31.59 -0.84 14.12
N GLN A 472 -30.32 -0.51 14.41
CA GLN A 472 -29.55 0.45 13.65
C GLN A 472 -29.28 -0.01 12.20
N LEU A 473 -29.21 -1.32 11.98
CA LEU A 473 -29.15 -1.91 10.64
C LEU A 473 -30.51 -2.00 9.95
N GLY A 474 -31.61 -1.67 10.64
CA GLY A 474 -32.97 -1.86 10.17
C GLY A 474 -33.42 -3.33 10.20
N LEU A 475 -32.79 -4.15 11.04
CA LEU A 475 -33.06 -5.58 11.17
C LEU A 475 -33.68 -5.91 12.52
N SER A 476 -34.52 -6.94 12.55
CA SER A 476 -35.01 -7.59 13.75
C SER A 476 -34.40 -9.00 13.92
N ARG A 477 -34.57 -9.59 15.10
CA ARG A 477 -34.15 -10.98 15.35
C ARG A 477 -34.75 -11.99 14.35
N ARG A 478 -35.91 -11.70 13.76
CA ARG A 478 -36.53 -12.55 12.76
C ARG A 478 -35.84 -12.48 11.40
N ASP A 479 -35.31 -11.30 11.07
CA ASP A 479 -34.70 -11.06 9.77
C ASP A 479 -33.29 -11.67 9.65
N ILE A 480 -32.61 -11.87 10.78
CA ILE A 480 -31.26 -12.46 10.79
C ILE A 480 -31.25 -13.99 10.67
N GLY A 481 -32.39 -14.69 10.99
CA GLY A 481 -32.48 -16.15 10.91
C GLY A 481 -31.35 -16.86 11.67
N GLU A 482 -30.66 -17.78 11.00
CA GLU A 482 -29.52 -18.54 11.52
C GLU A 482 -28.16 -17.87 11.22
N ASN A 483 -28.14 -16.64 10.70
CA ASN A 483 -26.89 -15.97 10.37
C ASN A 483 -26.08 -15.66 11.63
N ASN A 484 -24.76 -15.88 11.52
CA ASN A 484 -23.81 -15.64 12.57
C ASN A 484 -23.12 -14.28 12.36
N PHE A 485 -22.76 -13.63 13.46
CA PHE A 485 -22.03 -12.39 13.47
C PHE A 485 -20.65 -12.61 14.07
N TYR A 486 -19.66 -11.88 13.55
CA TYR A 486 -18.28 -12.08 13.90
C TYR A 486 -17.59 -10.75 14.26
N TYR A 487 -16.56 -10.84 15.08
CA TYR A 487 -15.65 -9.74 15.42
C TYR A 487 -14.23 -10.28 15.58
N GLY A 488 -13.25 -9.40 15.62
CA GLY A 488 -11.86 -9.75 15.89
C GLY A 488 -11.52 -9.45 17.34
N LYS A 489 -11.05 -10.46 18.11
CA LYS A 489 -10.62 -10.29 19.51
C LYS A 489 -9.36 -9.43 19.67
N GLY A 490 -8.58 -9.29 18.61
CA GLY A 490 -7.22 -8.78 18.66
C GLY A 490 -6.19 -9.91 18.81
N CYS A 491 -5.10 -9.81 18.07
CA CYS A 491 -3.93 -10.70 18.16
C CYS A 491 -2.71 -9.99 17.56
N ASP A 492 -1.54 -10.59 17.69
CA ASP A 492 -0.29 -10.00 17.19
C ASP A 492 -0.31 -9.83 15.65
N ALA A 493 -0.97 -10.73 14.92
CA ALA A 493 -1.08 -10.62 13.46
C ALA A 493 -1.89 -9.42 12.95
N CYS A 494 -2.73 -8.83 13.80
CA CYS A 494 -3.50 -7.64 13.51
C CYS A 494 -3.16 -6.44 14.43
N ASN A 495 -2.01 -6.49 15.12
CA ASN A 495 -1.58 -5.48 16.09
C ASN A 495 -2.69 -5.13 17.10
N GLN A 496 -3.35 -6.16 17.64
CA GLN A 496 -4.44 -6.11 18.65
C GLN A 496 -5.71 -5.36 18.17
N THR A 497 -5.82 -5.04 16.87
CA THR A 497 -6.94 -4.23 16.33
C THR A 497 -8.19 -5.04 16.04
N GLY A 498 -8.07 -6.37 15.90
CA GLY A 498 -9.15 -7.24 15.45
C GLY A 498 -9.41 -7.21 13.94
N TYR A 499 -8.74 -6.33 13.17
CA TYR A 499 -8.92 -6.18 11.71
C TYR A 499 -7.61 -6.39 10.97
N LYS A 500 -7.71 -6.97 9.76
CA LYS A 500 -6.56 -7.13 8.85
C LYS A 500 -7.02 -7.14 7.40
N GLY A 501 -6.59 -6.12 6.65
CA GLY A 501 -6.99 -5.93 5.26
C GLY A 501 -8.33 -5.21 5.11
N ARG A 502 -8.74 -5.02 3.86
CA ARG A 502 -9.95 -4.29 3.50
C ARG A 502 -10.75 -5.07 2.45
N LYS A 503 -12.07 -4.89 2.47
CA LYS A 503 -13.00 -5.45 1.49
C LYS A 503 -13.88 -4.35 0.93
N GLY A 504 -14.14 -4.40 -0.38
CA GLY A 504 -15.08 -3.50 -1.06
C GLY A 504 -16.53 -3.87 -0.78
N ILE A 505 -17.38 -2.85 -0.61
CA ILE A 505 -18.82 -2.94 -0.78
C ILE A 505 -19.24 -2.03 -1.92
N TYR A 506 -20.28 -2.44 -2.64
CA TYR A 506 -20.60 -1.89 -3.94
C TYR A 506 -22.09 -1.63 -4.11
N GLU A 507 -22.40 -0.57 -4.86
CA GLU A 507 -23.74 -0.20 -5.30
C GLU A 507 -23.69 0.11 -6.79
N LEU A 508 -24.30 -0.72 -7.63
CA LEU A 508 -24.29 -0.56 -9.08
C LEU A 508 -25.60 0.02 -9.57
N LEU A 509 -25.57 1.24 -10.07
CA LEU A 509 -26.66 1.89 -10.77
C LEU A 509 -26.53 1.67 -12.29
N LYS A 510 -27.39 0.84 -12.86
CA LYS A 510 -27.50 0.63 -14.31
C LYS A 510 -28.43 1.69 -14.90
N ILE A 511 -28.01 2.39 -15.94
CA ILE A 511 -28.83 3.43 -16.55
C ILE A 511 -29.80 2.80 -17.56
N THR A 512 -31.00 2.55 -17.11
CA THR A 512 -32.11 1.97 -17.89
C THR A 512 -33.05 3.06 -18.41
N ASP A 513 -33.92 2.74 -19.38
CA ASP A 513 -34.84 3.72 -19.96
C ASP A 513 -35.71 4.45 -18.93
N PRO A 514 -36.30 3.80 -17.90
CA PRO A 514 -37.06 4.50 -16.87
C PRO A 514 -36.20 5.51 -16.06
N LEU A 515 -34.91 5.20 -15.86
CA LEU A 515 -34.01 6.15 -15.20
C LEU A 515 -33.60 7.28 -16.14
N ARG A 516 -33.44 7.03 -17.45
CA ARG A 516 -33.19 8.07 -18.45
C ARG A 516 -34.30 9.11 -18.48
N GLU A 517 -35.56 8.67 -18.38
CA GLU A 517 -36.73 9.57 -18.30
C GLU A 517 -36.65 10.48 -17.06
N LEU A 518 -36.41 9.90 -15.87
CA LEU A 518 -36.27 10.66 -14.63
C LEU A 518 -35.06 11.61 -14.63
N ILE A 519 -33.95 11.21 -15.26
CA ILE A 519 -32.78 12.09 -15.44
C ILE A 519 -33.17 13.31 -16.28
N ASN A 520 -33.88 13.11 -17.40
CA ASN A 520 -34.33 14.18 -18.29
C ASN A 520 -35.31 15.13 -17.58
N GLU A 521 -36.14 14.63 -16.67
CA GLU A 521 -37.05 15.41 -15.83
C GLU A 521 -36.34 16.12 -14.65
N ARG A 522 -35.02 15.96 -14.50
CA ARG A 522 -34.23 16.47 -13.35
C ARG A 522 -34.78 16.00 -12.01
N ALA A 523 -35.20 14.73 -11.94
CA ALA A 523 -35.76 14.16 -10.72
C ALA A 523 -34.75 14.24 -9.56
N PRO A 524 -35.22 14.47 -8.30
CA PRO A 524 -34.36 14.49 -7.12
C PRO A 524 -33.63 13.15 -6.92
N THR A 525 -32.45 13.20 -6.27
CA THR A 525 -31.64 12.01 -5.97
C THR A 525 -32.44 10.90 -5.29
N VAL A 526 -33.35 11.25 -4.37
CA VAL A 526 -34.20 10.28 -3.64
C VAL A 526 -35.09 9.51 -4.60
N THR A 527 -35.73 10.19 -5.54
CA THR A 527 -36.61 9.57 -6.56
C THR A 527 -35.81 8.65 -7.49
N LEU A 528 -34.62 9.10 -7.93
CA LEU A 528 -33.72 8.27 -8.72
C LEU A 528 -33.30 7.01 -7.95
N LYS A 529 -33.00 7.14 -6.67
CA LYS A 529 -32.60 6.04 -5.78
C LYS A 529 -33.73 5.04 -5.57
N GLU A 530 -34.94 5.51 -5.26
CA GLU A 530 -36.11 4.68 -5.09
C GLU A 530 -36.41 3.88 -6.37
N LYS A 531 -36.38 4.55 -7.53
CA LYS A 531 -36.57 3.89 -8.81
C LYS A 531 -35.49 2.87 -9.12
N ALA A 532 -34.23 3.20 -8.82
CA ALA A 532 -33.11 2.27 -9.01
C ALA A 532 -33.27 1.01 -8.15
N ILE A 533 -33.69 1.16 -6.88
CA ILE A 533 -33.98 0.01 -5.98
C ILE A 533 -35.14 -0.83 -6.53
N GLU A 534 -36.20 -0.18 -6.99
CA GLU A 534 -37.33 -0.87 -7.64
C GLU A 534 -36.90 -1.71 -8.86
N LEU A 535 -35.90 -1.21 -9.59
CA LEU A 535 -35.29 -1.88 -10.75
C LEU A 535 -34.20 -2.91 -10.36
N GLY A 536 -34.01 -3.16 -9.06
CA GLY A 536 -33.12 -4.19 -8.54
C GLY A 536 -31.72 -3.72 -8.16
N MET A 537 -31.50 -2.42 -8.01
CA MET A 537 -30.23 -1.92 -7.45
C MET A 537 -30.10 -2.34 -5.98
N VAL A 538 -28.98 -2.98 -5.65
CA VAL A 538 -28.58 -3.29 -4.28
C VAL A 538 -27.80 -2.11 -3.74
N THR A 539 -28.22 -1.56 -2.59
CA THR A 539 -27.56 -0.40 -1.97
C THR A 539 -26.27 -0.80 -1.25
N LEU A 540 -25.39 0.17 -1.00
CA LEU A 540 -24.16 -0.04 -0.20
C LEU A 540 -24.47 -0.69 1.16
N ARG A 541 -25.58 -0.30 1.83
CA ARG A 541 -26.04 -0.91 3.08
C ARG A 541 -26.39 -2.38 2.92
N GLN A 542 -27.11 -2.74 1.87
CA GLN A 542 -27.50 -4.13 1.60
C GLN A 542 -26.28 -5.00 1.24
N ASP A 543 -25.34 -4.48 0.46
CA ASP A 543 -24.10 -5.21 0.16
C ASP A 543 -23.20 -5.33 1.40
N GLY A 544 -23.23 -4.31 2.28
CA GLY A 544 -22.61 -4.36 3.60
C GLY A 544 -23.18 -5.49 4.47
N LEU A 545 -24.50 -5.67 4.48
CA LEU A 545 -25.15 -6.78 5.19
C LEU A 545 -24.71 -8.14 4.66
N ARG A 546 -24.58 -8.30 3.34
CA ARG A 546 -24.01 -9.50 2.72
C ARG A 546 -22.62 -9.80 3.28
N SER A 547 -21.77 -8.76 3.40
CA SER A 547 -20.41 -8.89 3.94
C SER A 547 -20.38 -9.21 5.44
N ILE A 548 -21.34 -8.70 6.23
CA ILE A 548 -21.50 -9.06 7.65
C ILE A 548 -21.86 -10.55 7.78
N PHE A 549 -22.85 -11.03 7.03
CA PHE A 549 -23.29 -12.42 7.10
C PHE A 549 -22.24 -13.41 6.59
N ALA A 550 -21.41 -13.00 5.63
CA ALA A 550 -20.23 -13.76 5.22
C ALA A 550 -19.14 -13.80 6.31
N GLY A 551 -19.26 -12.91 7.32
CA GLY A 551 -18.28 -12.75 8.41
C GLY A 551 -16.98 -12.08 7.96
N ASP A 552 -17.05 -11.27 6.91
CA ASP A 552 -15.90 -10.54 6.39
C ASP A 552 -15.62 -9.25 7.17
N THR A 553 -16.68 -8.62 7.71
CA THR A 553 -16.60 -7.34 8.42
C THR A 553 -17.59 -7.29 9.59
N THR A 554 -17.53 -6.24 10.38
CA THR A 554 -18.40 -6.05 11.54
C THR A 554 -19.58 -5.12 11.24
N ILE A 555 -20.58 -5.13 12.12
CA ILE A 555 -21.75 -4.24 12.05
C ILE A 555 -21.30 -2.78 12.12
N GLU A 556 -20.38 -2.45 13.02
CA GLU A 556 -19.87 -1.10 13.26
C GLU A 556 -19.21 -0.52 12.01
N GLU A 557 -18.42 -1.33 11.29
CA GLU A 557 -17.79 -0.89 10.03
C GLU A 557 -18.85 -0.56 8.96
N VAL A 558 -19.88 -1.39 8.80
CA VAL A 558 -20.95 -1.12 7.82
C VAL A 558 -21.73 0.13 8.21
N LEU A 559 -22.12 0.29 9.49
CA LEU A 559 -22.83 1.48 9.97
C LEU A 559 -22.04 2.76 9.78
N LYS A 560 -20.73 2.71 9.94
CA LYS A 560 -19.84 3.87 9.81
C LYS A 560 -19.78 4.42 8.38
N TYR A 561 -19.93 3.55 7.36
CA TYR A 561 -19.69 3.92 5.98
C TYR A 561 -20.93 3.88 5.08
N THR A 562 -22.07 3.45 5.58
CA THR A 562 -23.35 3.37 4.87
C THR A 562 -24.48 4.02 5.66
#